data_fe1e2d7d38f4d1dff44d3650270d4a9e
#
_entry.id   fe1e2d7d38f4d1dff44d3650270d4a9e
#
_cell.length_a   1.000
_cell.length_b   1.000
_cell.length_c   1.000
_cell.angle_alpha   90.00
_cell.angle_beta   90.00
_cell.angle_gamma   90.00
#
_symmetry.space_group_name_H-M   'P 1'
#
loop_
_entity.id
_entity.type
_entity.pdbx_description
1 polymer ?
#
loop_
_entity_poly.entity_id
_entity_poly.type
_entity_poly.pdbx_seq_one_letter_code
_entity_poly.pdbx_strand_id
1 'polypeptide(L)'
;LVRDIKRWDDGMSRPLPVMEVRQMLGRAGRPKYDDFGEAWVLCKGTDGWEVADMVSEKYFFGEIEPITSKLAGEPALRTHILSIIASGGLQHRGEIGNFFAATFLGHSIPKQILTDKIDDTLNWLIQERFIRKLGIDDDYLQSRADDDDLPDHDWDDNIPLWASAAKNISGVEVSEQPNKGQRTRQSAHKTAEFGFSPATNLHNAGAWHNEQSSNSDGMMYEATAMGERVTQLYLDPLSAAIIRTGLRRSVRRLVKGIGPVTNFGLLHLATSTPDFTSLWAKNSDMDINSNLWLKTNAVEDQLLSDSSYDEMLLSNVKSAWMIEMWTEEHNIRSIEKELDVSPGDINYRVDIMEWLIHASREVILTDDVFSDEHMAQIAEIVKILDTLRLRVRHGCKEDLLSLVNIPNVGRMRARELSELGLRNPTDVGNINRKQTEEILKLRGWGPQLLDKILLEIEKVLKKSAKSIKSRRQDDIPLESENDADY
;
A
#
# COMPACT_ATOMS: atom_id res chain seq x y z
N LEU A 1 -5.78 -29.52 -18.58
CA LEU A 1 -4.58 -30.11 -18.00
C LEU A 1 -4.05 -29.23 -16.88
N VAL A 2 -3.97 -29.74 -15.66
CA VAL A 2 -3.34 -29.07 -14.50
C VAL A 2 -1.92 -29.63 -14.40
N ARG A 3 -0.93 -28.78 -14.68
CA ARG A 3 0.48 -29.17 -14.72
C ARG A 3 1.12 -29.22 -13.35
N ASP A 4 0.71 -28.32 -12.46
CA ASP A 4 1.27 -28.17 -11.12
C ASP A 4 0.14 -27.92 -10.11
N ILE A 5 0.18 -28.64 -9.00
CA ILE A 5 -0.76 -28.54 -7.90
C ILE A 5 -0.15 -27.80 -6.70
N LYS A 6 1.01 -27.23 -6.88
CA LYS A 6 1.70 -26.43 -5.87
C LYS A 6 1.92 -25.02 -6.41
N ARG A 7 1.81 -24.04 -5.54
CA ARG A 7 2.12 -22.65 -5.79
C ARG A 7 3.20 -22.20 -4.81
N TRP A 8 4.11 -21.37 -5.32
CA TRP A 8 5.03 -20.66 -4.45
C TRP A 8 4.27 -19.50 -3.80
N ASP A 9 4.16 -19.52 -2.50
CA ASP A 9 3.44 -18.53 -1.70
C ASP A 9 4.18 -18.28 -0.39
N ASP A 10 4.44 -17.02 -0.05
CA ASP A 10 5.19 -16.60 1.15
C ASP A 10 6.50 -17.36 1.38
N GLY A 11 7.33 -17.51 0.34
CA GLY A 11 8.63 -18.17 0.46
C GLY A 11 8.57 -19.70 0.57
N MET A 12 7.39 -20.32 0.47
CA MET A 12 7.18 -21.75 0.56
C MET A 12 6.37 -22.31 -0.61
N SER A 13 6.64 -23.56 -0.99
CA SER A 13 5.82 -24.28 -1.96
C SER A 13 4.61 -24.90 -1.26
N ARG A 14 3.43 -24.30 -1.42
CA ARG A 14 2.17 -24.76 -0.81
C ARG A 14 1.30 -25.49 -1.83
N PRO A 15 0.61 -26.58 -1.43
CA PRO A 15 -0.37 -27.22 -2.30
C PRO A 15 -1.56 -26.29 -2.54
N LEU A 16 -2.07 -26.28 -3.78
CA LEU A 16 -3.27 -25.53 -4.12
C LEU A 16 -4.49 -26.02 -3.32
N PRO A 17 -5.45 -25.14 -3.00
CA PRO A 17 -6.73 -25.55 -2.45
C PRO A 17 -7.51 -26.48 -3.38
N VAL A 18 -8.29 -27.39 -2.80
CA VAL A 18 -9.16 -28.33 -3.56
C VAL A 18 -10.10 -27.57 -4.47
N MET A 19 -10.72 -26.51 -3.96
CA MET A 19 -11.63 -25.67 -4.72
C MET A 19 -10.96 -25.09 -5.98
N GLU A 20 -9.72 -24.60 -5.87
CA GLU A 20 -8.99 -23.96 -6.98
C GLU A 20 -8.66 -25.01 -8.07
N VAL A 21 -8.15 -26.17 -7.66
CA VAL A 21 -7.87 -27.27 -8.60
C VAL A 21 -9.15 -27.76 -9.27
N ARG A 22 -10.25 -27.90 -8.54
CA ARG A 22 -11.55 -28.29 -9.12
C ARG A 22 -12.11 -27.24 -10.09
N GLN A 23 -11.90 -25.97 -9.83
CA GLN A 23 -12.26 -24.89 -10.77
C GLN A 23 -11.42 -25.00 -12.07
N MET A 24 -10.14 -25.32 -11.97
CA MET A 24 -9.30 -25.58 -13.14
C MET A 24 -9.77 -26.82 -13.93
N LEU A 25 -10.09 -27.92 -13.24
CA LEU A 25 -10.62 -29.14 -13.84
C LEU A 25 -12.00 -28.91 -14.49
N GLY A 26 -12.85 -28.10 -13.87
CA GLY A 26 -14.16 -27.70 -14.39
C GLY A 26 -14.13 -26.82 -15.65
N ARG A 27 -12.93 -26.47 -16.16
CA ARG A 27 -12.77 -25.83 -17.47
C ARG A 27 -12.70 -26.81 -18.64
N ALA A 28 -12.71 -28.11 -18.35
CA ALA A 28 -12.76 -29.15 -19.36
C ALA A 28 -14.18 -29.29 -19.92
N GLY A 29 -14.29 -29.28 -21.24
CA GLY A 29 -15.58 -29.35 -21.94
C GLY A 29 -16.37 -28.02 -21.93
N ARG A 30 -17.14 -27.82 -22.97
CA ARG A 30 -18.06 -26.66 -23.11
C ARG A 30 -19.52 -27.16 -23.05
N PRO A 31 -20.33 -26.83 -22.05
CA PRO A 31 -21.62 -27.44 -21.79
C PRO A 31 -22.61 -27.45 -22.96
N LYS A 32 -22.42 -26.62 -23.98
CA LYS A 32 -23.32 -26.54 -25.14
C LYS A 32 -22.75 -27.18 -26.41
N TYR A 33 -21.47 -27.56 -26.40
CA TYR A 33 -20.76 -27.95 -27.62
C TYR A 33 -20.06 -29.29 -27.50
N ASP A 34 -19.71 -29.71 -26.29
CA ASP A 34 -18.95 -30.93 -26.03
C ASP A 34 -19.79 -31.90 -25.20
N ASP A 35 -19.94 -33.14 -25.64
CA ASP A 35 -20.71 -34.17 -24.93
C ASP A 35 -20.00 -34.61 -23.64
N PHE A 36 -18.68 -34.54 -23.61
CA PHE A 36 -17.84 -34.84 -22.46
C PHE A 36 -16.57 -34.00 -22.48
N GLY A 37 -15.93 -33.84 -21.32
CA GLY A 37 -14.64 -33.17 -21.16
C GLY A 37 -13.70 -33.98 -20.28
N GLU A 38 -12.45 -34.06 -20.69
CA GLU A 38 -11.42 -34.74 -19.91
C GLU A 38 -10.53 -33.73 -19.19
N ALA A 39 -10.31 -33.94 -17.90
CA ALA A 39 -9.43 -33.12 -17.08
C ALA A 39 -8.33 -34.01 -16.47
N TRP A 40 -7.11 -33.53 -16.59
CA TRP A 40 -5.91 -34.27 -16.18
C TRP A 40 -5.09 -33.47 -15.18
N VAL A 41 -4.63 -34.15 -14.12
CA VAL A 41 -3.63 -33.62 -13.18
C VAL A 41 -2.33 -34.40 -13.36
N LEU A 42 -1.23 -33.68 -13.60
CA LEU A 42 0.08 -34.31 -13.77
C LEU A 42 0.76 -34.49 -12.41
N CYS A 43 1.13 -35.72 -12.10
CA CYS A 43 2.01 -36.04 -10.97
C CYS A 43 3.40 -36.38 -11.52
N LYS A 44 4.46 -35.99 -10.80
CA LYS A 44 5.84 -36.35 -11.20
C LYS A 44 6.09 -37.84 -10.94
N GLY A 45 6.54 -38.56 -11.91
CA GLY A 45 6.83 -40.02 -11.78
C GLY A 45 7.91 -40.36 -10.74
N THR A 46 8.76 -39.37 -10.39
CA THR A 46 9.75 -39.48 -9.32
C THR A 46 9.15 -39.54 -7.93
N ASP A 47 7.90 -39.06 -7.75
CA ASP A 47 7.26 -38.94 -6.44
C ASP A 47 6.52 -40.25 -6.03
N GLY A 48 6.48 -41.27 -6.93
CA GLY A 48 5.85 -42.56 -6.69
C GLY A 48 4.31 -42.55 -6.82
N TRP A 49 3.74 -43.74 -6.87
CA TRP A 49 2.29 -43.95 -6.99
C TRP A 49 1.53 -43.47 -5.76
N GLU A 50 2.13 -43.56 -4.58
CA GLU A 50 1.51 -43.12 -3.32
C GLU A 50 1.14 -41.63 -3.37
N VAL A 51 1.99 -40.79 -3.98
CA VAL A 51 1.70 -39.35 -4.16
C VAL A 51 0.56 -39.14 -5.16
N ALA A 52 0.49 -39.96 -6.24
CA ALA A 52 -0.63 -39.87 -7.17
C ALA A 52 -1.95 -40.25 -6.53
N ASP A 53 -1.96 -41.27 -5.66
CA ASP A 53 -3.15 -41.67 -4.90
C ASP A 53 -3.58 -40.58 -3.90
N MET A 54 -2.63 -39.98 -3.15
CA MET A 54 -2.92 -38.84 -2.26
C MET A 54 -3.47 -37.63 -3.01
N VAL A 55 -2.93 -37.32 -4.19
CA VAL A 55 -3.40 -36.24 -5.05
C VAL A 55 -4.81 -36.53 -5.55
N SER A 56 -5.08 -37.79 -5.95
CA SER A 56 -6.39 -38.22 -6.39
C SER A 56 -7.40 -38.12 -5.25
N GLU A 57 -7.08 -38.68 -4.10
CA GLU A 57 -7.95 -38.64 -2.91
C GLU A 57 -8.25 -37.19 -2.49
N LYS A 58 -7.25 -36.32 -2.45
CA LYS A 58 -7.42 -34.92 -2.07
C LYS A 58 -8.26 -34.13 -3.07
N TYR A 59 -7.91 -34.15 -4.37
CA TYR A 59 -8.49 -33.20 -5.33
C TYR A 59 -9.72 -33.71 -6.06
N PHE A 60 -9.88 -35.03 -6.22
CA PHE A 60 -11.07 -35.58 -6.86
C PHE A 60 -12.14 -36.01 -5.85
N PHE A 61 -11.74 -36.58 -4.72
CA PHE A 61 -12.66 -37.12 -3.73
C PHE A 61 -12.75 -36.32 -2.42
N GLY A 62 -11.70 -35.49 -2.12
CA GLY A 62 -11.65 -34.68 -0.91
C GLY A 62 -12.76 -33.64 -0.84
N GLU A 63 -13.11 -33.21 0.35
CA GLU A 63 -14.06 -32.12 0.55
C GLU A 63 -13.44 -30.76 0.15
N ILE A 64 -14.28 -29.85 -0.37
CA ILE A 64 -13.88 -28.47 -0.65
C ILE A 64 -13.65 -27.75 0.67
N GLU A 65 -12.59 -26.97 0.74
CA GLU A 65 -12.29 -26.17 1.92
C GLU A 65 -13.46 -25.23 2.27
N PRO A 66 -13.76 -25.04 3.57
CA PRO A 66 -14.79 -24.10 3.97
C PRO A 66 -14.40 -22.68 3.56
N ILE A 67 -15.36 -21.90 3.12
CA ILE A 67 -15.18 -20.48 2.83
C ILE A 67 -14.92 -19.76 4.14
N THR A 68 -13.87 -18.97 4.21
CA THR A 68 -13.56 -18.13 5.36
C THR A 68 -13.67 -16.66 5.02
N SER A 69 -14.07 -15.85 5.99
CA SER A 69 -14.13 -14.39 5.81
C SER A 69 -12.72 -13.78 5.92
N LYS A 70 -12.29 -13.05 4.91
CA LYS A 70 -11.04 -12.28 4.97
C LYS A 70 -11.10 -11.11 5.98
N LEU A 71 -12.29 -10.71 6.42
CA LEU A 71 -12.47 -9.75 7.52
C LEU A 71 -11.96 -10.27 8.87
N ALA A 72 -11.72 -11.59 9.01
CA ALA A 72 -11.12 -12.17 10.21
C ALA A 72 -9.68 -11.69 10.45
N GLY A 73 -8.99 -11.27 9.39
CA GLY A 73 -7.65 -10.69 9.47
C GLY A 73 -7.68 -9.27 10.01
N GLU A 74 -6.79 -8.96 10.93
CA GLU A 74 -6.70 -7.65 11.58
C GLU A 74 -6.55 -6.49 10.60
N PRO A 75 -5.73 -6.56 9.52
CA PRO A 75 -5.63 -5.49 8.55
C PRO A 75 -6.97 -5.10 7.93
N ALA A 76 -7.76 -6.11 7.55
CA ALA A 76 -9.07 -5.87 6.96
C ALA A 76 -10.05 -5.28 7.97
N LEU A 77 -10.07 -5.82 9.21
CA LEU A 77 -11.00 -5.37 10.24
C LEU A 77 -10.75 -3.90 10.62
N ARG A 78 -9.50 -3.51 10.90
CA ARG A 78 -9.17 -2.12 11.27
C ARG A 78 -9.41 -1.12 10.14
N THR A 79 -9.12 -1.51 8.90
CA THR A 79 -9.39 -0.66 7.73
C THR A 79 -10.89 -0.44 7.55
N HIS A 80 -11.70 -1.49 7.69
CA HIS A 80 -13.14 -1.36 7.53
C HIS A 80 -13.80 -0.63 8.70
N ILE A 81 -13.38 -0.85 9.94
CA ILE A 81 -13.91 -0.12 11.11
C ILE A 81 -13.62 1.39 10.94
N LEU A 82 -12.38 1.76 10.62
CA LEU A 82 -12.03 3.15 10.39
C LEU A 82 -12.85 3.76 9.25
N SER A 83 -12.99 3.04 8.14
CA SER A 83 -13.73 3.51 6.96
C SER A 83 -15.21 3.75 7.26
N ILE A 84 -15.85 2.87 8.03
CA ILE A 84 -17.26 3.02 8.40
C ILE A 84 -17.46 4.24 9.30
N ILE A 85 -16.58 4.46 10.27
CA ILE A 85 -16.62 5.62 11.16
C ILE A 85 -16.35 6.91 10.36
N ALA A 86 -15.32 6.94 9.52
CA ALA A 86 -14.93 8.10 8.72
C ALA A 86 -15.99 8.48 7.67
N SER A 87 -16.76 7.53 7.17
CA SER A 87 -17.89 7.82 6.26
C SER A 87 -19.13 8.37 6.98
N GLY A 88 -19.13 8.45 8.32
CA GLY A 88 -20.28 8.83 9.13
C GLY A 88 -21.43 7.82 9.13
N GLY A 89 -21.18 6.61 8.62
CA GLY A 89 -22.21 5.57 8.49
C GLY A 89 -22.64 4.96 9.82
N LEU A 90 -21.67 4.59 10.65
CA LEU A 90 -21.89 4.00 11.98
C LEU A 90 -20.90 4.61 12.96
N GLN A 91 -21.40 5.26 13.99
CA GLN A 91 -20.57 5.95 15.00
C GLN A 91 -20.74 5.33 16.39
N HIS A 92 -21.86 4.69 16.67
CA HIS A 92 -22.11 4.06 17.96
C HIS A 92 -21.47 2.68 18.05
N ARG A 93 -20.88 2.35 19.22
CA ARG A 93 -20.25 1.07 19.49
C ARG A 93 -21.19 -0.11 19.20
N GLY A 94 -22.46 -0.03 19.64
CA GLY A 94 -23.46 -1.07 19.43
C GLY A 94 -23.79 -1.28 17.97
N GLU A 95 -23.92 -0.20 17.18
CA GLU A 95 -24.22 -0.27 15.75
C GLU A 95 -23.06 -0.95 14.97
N ILE A 96 -21.80 -0.58 15.29
CA ILE A 96 -20.61 -1.21 14.72
C ILE A 96 -20.61 -2.71 15.01
N GLY A 97 -20.86 -3.11 16.27
CA GLY A 97 -20.94 -4.50 16.67
C GLY A 97 -22.02 -5.27 15.93
N ASN A 98 -23.22 -4.69 15.81
CA ASN A 98 -24.36 -5.31 15.10
C ASN A 98 -24.08 -5.45 13.60
N PHE A 99 -23.44 -4.44 12.98
CA PHE A 99 -23.03 -4.51 11.59
C PHE A 99 -22.10 -5.69 11.32
N PHE A 100 -21.02 -5.83 12.10
CA PHE A 100 -20.09 -6.94 11.91
C PHE A 100 -20.68 -8.30 12.28
N ALA A 101 -21.57 -8.36 13.27
CA ALA A 101 -22.31 -9.57 13.63
C ALA A 101 -23.23 -10.06 12.49
N ALA A 102 -23.76 -9.16 11.66
CA ALA A 102 -24.56 -9.48 10.49
C ALA A 102 -23.74 -9.89 9.26
N THR A 103 -22.43 -9.74 9.29
CA THR A 103 -21.54 -10.17 8.19
C THR A 103 -21.24 -11.67 8.24
N PHE A 104 -20.64 -12.19 7.15
CA PHE A 104 -20.16 -13.57 7.12
C PHE A 104 -19.11 -13.85 8.22
N LEU A 105 -18.32 -12.84 8.62
CA LEU A 105 -17.42 -12.95 9.77
C LEU A 105 -18.18 -13.27 11.06
N GLY A 106 -19.25 -12.51 11.36
CA GLY A 106 -20.09 -12.75 12.55
C GLY A 106 -20.76 -14.13 12.57
N HIS A 107 -20.97 -14.70 11.37
CA HIS A 107 -21.50 -16.08 11.23
C HIS A 107 -20.41 -17.15 11.42
N SER A 108 -19.15 -16.79 11.19
CA SER A 108 -18.02 -17.73 11.18
C SER A 108 -17.31 -17.87 12.53
N ILE A 109 -17.43 -16.87 13.41
CA ILE A 109 -16.74 -16.86 14.71
C ILE A 109 -17.72 -16.62 15.86
N PRO A 110 -17.40 -17.07 17.10
CA PRO A 110 -18.22 -16.81 18.29
C PRO A 110 -18.39 -15.30 18.55
N LYS A 111 -19.60 -14.88 18.95
CA LYS A 111 -19.94 -13.47 19.21
C LYS A 111 -18.96 -12.79 20.17
N GLN A 112 -18.52 -13.48 21.22
CA GLN A 112 -17.56 -12.91 22.18
C GLN A 112 -16.22 -12.57 21.50
N ILE A 113 -15.68 -13.48 20.70
CA ILE A 113 -14.40 -13.26 19.98
C ILE A 113 -14.53 -12.08 19.00
N LEU A 114 -15.67 -11.96 18.31
CA LEU A 114 -15.94 -10.83 17.43
C LEU A 114 -15.97 -9.51 18.21
N THR A 115 -16.66 -9.50 19.36
CA THR A 115 -16.77 -8.33 20.24
C THR A 115 -15.39 -7.89 20.72
N ASP A 116 -14.60 -8.82 21.24
CA ASP A 116 -13.25 -8.56 21.75
C ASP A 116 -12.35 -7.98 20.64
N LYS A 117 -12.36 -8.57 19.43
CA LYS A 117 -11.59 -8.07 18.28
C LYS A 117 -12.01 -6.65 17.84
N ILE A 118 -13.30 -6.34 17.88
CA ILE A 118 -13.79 -4.99 17.55
C ILE A 118 -13.32 -4.00 18.61
N ASP A 119 -13.42 -4.35 19.90
CA ASP A 119 -13.02 -3.48 20.99
C ASP A 119 -11.51 -3.23 20.99
N ASP A 120 -10.70 -4.25 20.78
CA ASP A 120 -9.25 -4.13 20.63
C ASP A 120 -8.89 -3.20 19.45
N THR A 121 -9.57 -3.37 18.32
CA THR A 121 -9.36 -2.53 17.14
C THR A 121 -9.75 -1.08 17.39
N LEU A 122 -10.90 -0.82 18.01
CA LEU A 122 -11.35 0.53 18.36
C LEU A 122 -10.39 1.20 19.35
N ASN A 123 -9.95 0.48 20.37
CA ASN A 123 -9.00 0.98 21.35
C ASN A 123 -7.66 1.35 20.70
N TRP A 124 -7.17 0.51 19.78
CA TRP A 124 -5.95 0.80 19.02
C TRP A 124 -6.13 2.02 18.12
N LEU A 125 -7.26 2.15 17.39
CA LEU A 125 -7.52 3.31 16.54
C LEU A 125 -7.59 4.61 17.34
N ILE A 126 -8.08 4.56 18.58
CA ILE A 126 -8.08 5.70 19.51
C ILE A 126 -6.65 6.03 19.96
N GLN A 127 -5.90 5.03 20.39
CA GLN A 127 -4.51 5.17 20.82
C GLN A 127 -3.65 5.81 19.74
N GLU A 128 -3.85 5.37 18.49
CA GLU A 128 -3.18 5.93 17.31
C GLU A 128 -3.82 7.23 16.79
N ARG A 129 -4.84 7.77 17.48
CA ARG A 129 -5.52 9.02 17.12
C ARG A 129 -6.10 9.04 15.70
N PHE A 130 -6.55 7.89 15.19
CA PHE A 130 -7.32 7.83 13.95
C PHE A 130 -8.80 8.12 14.18
N ILE A 131 -9.29 7.81 15.38
CA ILE A 131 -10.64 8.13 15.84
C ILE A 131 -10.58 8.73 17.23
N ARG A 132 -11.63 9.47 17.63
CA ARG A 132 -11.82 10.00 18.97
C ARG A 132 -13.17 9.57 19.53
N LYS A 133 -13.29 9.53 20.86
CA LYS A 133 -14.56 9.31 21.57
C LYS A 133 -15.29 10.63 21.71
N LEU A 134 -16.56 10.68 21.35
CA LEU A 134 -17.42 11.83 21.61
C LEU A 134 -18.03 11.73 23.01
N GLY A 135 -18.03 12.83 23.77
CA GLY A 135 -18.67 12.91 25.10
C GLY A 135 -17.73 12.68 26.30
N ILE A 136 -16.43 12.54 26.07
CA ILE A 136 -15.40 12.66 27.12
C ILE A 136 -14.69 13.98 26.84
N ASP A 137 -14.66 14.88 27.84
CA ASP A 137 -14.06 16.21 27.70
C ASP A 137 -12.67 16.13 27.10
N ASP A 138 -12.44 16.86 26.00
CA ASP A 138 -11.17 16.98 25.28
C ASP A 138 -10.01 17.54 26.15
N ASP A 139 -10.31 18.06 27.36
CA ASP A 139 -9.33 18.63 28.30
C ASP A 139 -8.23 17.62 28.72
N TYR A 140 -8.53 16.32 28.69
CA TYR A 140 -7.51 15.30 29.03
C TYR A 140 -6.53 15.01 27.88
N LEU A 141 -6.92 15.31 26.66
CA LEU A 141 -6.06 15.13 25.47
C LEU A 141 -5.23 16.38 25.17
N GLN A 142 -5.73 17.57 25.49
CA GLN A 142 -4.98 18.83 25.37
C GLN A 142 -3.85 18.92 26.40
N SER A 143 -4.03 18.41 27.62
CA SER A 143 -2.97 18.41 28.64
C SER A 143 -1.71 17.59 28.29
N ARG A 144 -1.75 16.77 27.25
CA ARG A 144 -0.58 16.05 26.69
C ARG A 144 0.04 16.73 25.47
N ALA A 145 -0.62 17.72 24.90
CA ALA A 145 -0.09 18.50 23.78
C ALA A 145 0.82 19.65 24.25
N ASP A 146 0.67 20.05 25.52
CA ASP A 146 1.43 21.16 26.13
C ASP A 146 2.79 20.74 26.74
N ASP A 147 3.14 19.44 26.69
CA ASP A 147 4.50 19.02 27.00
C ASP A 147 5.41 19.35 25.79
N ASP A 148 6.04 20.52 25.86
CA ASP A 148 7.03 21.10 24.92
C ASP A 148 8.30 20.23 24.72
N ASP A 149 8.42 19.16 25.45
CA ASP A 149 9.36 18.09 25.18
C ASP A 149 8.69 17.06 24.27
N LEU A 150 9.03 17.06 22.98
CA LEU A 150 8.87 15.86 22.15
C LEU A 150 9.47 14.72 22.99
N PRO A 151 8.64 13.84 23.59
CA PRO A 151 9.14 12.90 24.58
C PRO A 151 10.24 12.06 23.93
N ASP A 152 11.39 11.99 24.60
CA ASP A 152 12.47 11.04 24.31
C ASP A 152 12.01 9.57 24.52
N HIS A 153 10.72 9.41 24.87
CA HIS A 153 10.11 8.11 25.04
C HIS A 153 9.94 7.42 23.67
N ASP A 154 10.60 6.30 23.58
CA ASP A 154 10.44 5.30 22.55
C ASP A 154 8.94 5.04 22.28
N TRP A 155 8.44 5.62 21.19
CA TRP A 155 7.07 5.37 20.72
C TRP A 155 6.87 3.91 20.29
N ASP A 156 7.95 3.12 20.27
CA ASP A 156 7.95 1.71 19.90
C ASP A 156 7.46 0.79 21.01
N ASP A 157 7.55 1.21 22.29
CA ASP A 157 7.11 0.37 23.43
C ASP A 157 5.59 0.22 23.56
N ASN A 158 4.80 1.00 22.79
CA ASN A 158 3.34 0.99 22.84
C ASN A 158 2.66 0.41 21.61
N ILE A 159 3.39 -0.21 20.67
CA ILE A 159 2.75 -1.04 19.65
C ILE A 159 2.21 -2.28 20.37
N PRO A 160 0.89 -2.52 20.39
CA PRO A 160 0.33 -3.73 21.00
C PRO A 160 1.01 -4.96 20.42
N LEU A 161 1.29 -5.96 21.27
CA LEU A 161 2.01 -7.19 20.88
C LEU A 161 1.42 -7.85 19.63
N TRP A 162 0.10 -7.70 19.41
CA TRP A 162 -0.60 -8.18 18.24
C TRP A 162 -0.34 -7.34 16.97
N ALA A 163 -0.05 -6.03 17.09
CA ALA A 163 0.27 -5.18 15.94
C ALA A 163 1.71 -5.40 15.45
N SER A 164 2.63 -5.74 16.35
CA SER A 164 3.96 -6.22 15.96
C SER A 164 3.91 -7.64 15.40
N ALA A 165 2.99 -8.49 15.88
CA ALA A 165 2.73 -9.81 15.33
C ALA A 165 2.01 -9.76 13.96
N ALA A 166 1.31 -8.67 13.61
CA ALA A 166 0.66 -8.51 12.31
C ALA A 166 1.67 -8.45 11.14
N LYS A 167 2.93 -8.11 11.40
CA LYS A 167 4.03 -8.27 10.43
C LYS A 167 4.31 -9.75 10.10
N ASN A 168 3.99 -10.67 11.01
CA ASN A 168 4.22 -12.11 10.86
C ASN A 168 3.01 -12.88 10.32
N ILE A 169 1.87 -12.22 10.04
CA ILE A 169 0.60 -12.90 9.70
C ILE A 169 0.45 -13.19 8.19
N SER A 170 1.46 -12.99 7.37
CA SER A 170 1.50 -13.74 6.10
C SER A 170 1.73 -15.25 6.31
N GLY A 171 1.98 -15.70 7.53
CA GLY A 171 2.33 -17.07 7.89
C GLY A 171 1.55 -17.70 9.03
N VAL A 172 0.32 -17.26 9.35
CA VAL A 172 -0.49 -17.98 10.34
C VAL A 172 -0.92 -19.32 9.77
N GLU A 173 -0.19 -20.36 10.17
CA GLU A 173 -0.72 -21.72 10.21
C GLU A 173 -1.98 -21.69 11.09
N VAL A 174 -3.14 -21.83 10.45
CA VAL A 174 -4.34 -22.28 11.15
C VAL A 174 -4.02 -23.70 11.61
N SER A 175 -3.63 -23.84 12.86
CA SER A 175 -3.46 -25.16 13.47
C SER A 175 -4.83 -25.84 13.46
N GLU A 176 -5.01 -26.72 12.50
CA GLU A 176 -6.10 -27.67 12.48
C GLU A 176 -5.94 -28.63 13.66
N GLN A 177 -6.57 -28.30 14.78
CA GLN A 177 -6.94 -29.33 15.75
C GLN A 177 -8.38 -29.74 15.45
N PRO A 178 -8.62 -30.97 15.02
CA PRO A 178 -9.97 -31.47 14.80
C PRO A 178 -10.65 -31.66 16.15
N ASN A 179 -11.53 -30.76 16.51
CA ASN A 179 -12.40 -30.92 17.67
C ASN A 179 -13.46 -31.97 17.31
N LYS A 180 -13.28 -33.19 17.81
CA LYS A 180 -14.27 -34.28 17.76
C LYS A 180 -15.45 -33.94 18.68
N GLY A 181 -16.40 -33.15 18.19
CA GLY A 181 -17.68 -32.86 18.81
C GLY A 181 -18.79 -33.40 17.95
N GLN A 182 -19.59 -34.28 18.55
CA GLN A 182 -20.70 -35.01 17.99
C GLN A 182 -21.67 -34.16 17.15
N ARG A 183 -21.81 -34.50 15.87
CA ARG A 183 -22.87 -33.97 15.00
C ARG A 183 -24.15 -34.77 15.20
N THR A 184 -25.13 -34.18 15.87
CA THR A 184 -26.54 -34.57 15.72
C THR A 184 -27.07 -34.00 14.40
N ARG A 185 -27.43 -34.90 13.50
CA ARG A 185 -28.14 -34.58 12.26
C ARG A 185 -29.52 -34.03 12.59
N GLN A 186 -29.81 -32.79 12.27
CA GLN A 186 -31.16 -32.33 11.99
C GLN A 186 -31.18 -31.68 10.62
N SER A 187 -31.88 -32.37 9.72
CA SER A 187 -32.22 -31.93 8.39
C SER A 187 -33.27 -30.82 8.48
N ALA A 188 -32.97 -29.64 7.91
CA ALA A 188 -34.02 -28.70 7.55
C ALA A 188 -33.64 -28.02 6.25
N HIS A 189 -34.17 -28.57 5.14
CA HIS A 189 -34.29 -27.83 3.89
C HIS A 189 -35.20 -26.61 4.11
N LYS A 190 -34.60 -25.42 4.05
CA LYS A 190 -35.27 -24.19 3.63
C LYS A 190 -34.34 -23.47 2.70
N THR A 191 -34.65 -23.50 1.42
CA THR A 191 -34.11 -22.64 0.37
C THR A 191 -34.47 -21.20 0.73
N ALA A 192 -33.49 -20.45 1.24
CA ALA A 192 -33.58 -18.99 1.31
C ALA A 192 -33.07 -18.42 -0.01
N GLU A 193 -33.95 -17.75 -0.74
CA GLU A 193 -33.57 -16.90 -1.88
C GLU A 193 -32.70 -15.76 -1.37
N PHE A 194 -31.40 -15.80 -1.69
CA PHE A 194 -30.48 -14.70 -1.45
C PHE A 194 -30.63 -13.69 -2.58
N GLY A 195 -31.51 -12.68 -2.36
CA GLY A 195 -31.51 -11.47 -3.18
C GLY A 195 -30.37 -10.56 -2.77
N PHE A 196 -29.40 -10.32 -3.65
CA PHE A 196 -28.42 -9.26 -3.50
C PHE A 196 -29.10 -7.91 -3.68
N SER A 197 -29.27 -7.15 -2.60
CA SER A 197 -29.66 -5.73 -2.67
C SER A 197 -28.40 -4.89 -2.82
N PRO A 198 -28.34 -3.90 -3.78
CA PRO A 198 -27.23 -2.99 -3.89
C PRO A 198 -27.05 -2.18 -2.61
N ALA A 199 -25.80 -1.81 -2.28
CA ALA A 199 -25.41 -1.08 -1.07
C ALA A 199 -26.13 0.28 -0.89
N THR A 200 -26.74 0.83 -1.94
CA THR A 200 -27.56 2.05 -1.92
C THR A 200 -28.83 1.94 -1.08
N ASN A 201 -29.27 0.74 -0.71
CA ASN A 201 -30.48 0.51 0.09
C ASN A 201 -30.21 0.40 1.60
N LEU A 202 -28.97 0.55 2.06
CA LEU A 202 -28.60 0.49 3.48
C LEU A 202 -29.19 1.64 4.32
N HIS A 203 -29.56 2.78 3.69
CA HIS A 203 -30.25 3.88 4.38
C HIS A 203 -31.71 3.58 4.77
N ASN A 204 -32.32 2.52 4.25
CA ASN A 204 -33.70 2.12 4.55
C ASN A 204 -33.83 0.87 5.40
N ALA A 205 -32.73 0.35 5.94
CA ALA A 205 -32.76 -0.79 6.86
C ALA A 205 -33.19 -0.36 8.29
N GLY A 206 -34.37 0.27 8.41
CA GLY A 206 -35.02 0.57 9.68
C GLY A 206 -35.52 -0.68 10.46
N ALA A 207 -34.98 -1.87 10.17
CA ALA A 207 -35.35 -3.13 10.80
C ALA A 207 -34.38 -3.58 11.93
N TRP A 208 -33.35 -2.81 12.23
CA TRP A 208 -32.33 -3.15 13.23
C TRP A 208 -32.58 -2.56 14.63
N HIS A 209 -33.68 -1.82 14.82
CA HIS A 209 -34.03 -1.19 16.09
C HIS A 209 -34.96 -2.08 16.88
N ASN A 210 -34.54 -3.23 17.39
CA ASN A 210 -35.12 -3.82 18.59
C ASN A 210 -34.34 -5.02 19.10
N GLU A 211 -33.40 -4.76 20.01
CA GLU A 211 -33.20 -5.59 21.19
C GLU A 211 -32.38 -4.78 22.20
N GLN A 212 -32.89 -4.68 23.39
CA GLN A 212 -32.36 -3.92 24.51
C GLN A 212 -30.91 -4.34 24.79
N SER A 213 -29.96 -3.44 24.55
CA SER A 213 -28.56 -3.63 24.90
C SER A 213 -28.21 -2.76 26.13
N SER A 214 -27.45 -3.38 26.99
CA SER A 214 -26.94 -2.87 28.24
C SER A 214 -26.03 -1.63 28.08
N ASN A 215 -25.94 -0.80 29.10
CA ASN A 215 -25.30 0.52 29.25
C ASN A 215 -23.90 0.80 28.66
N SER A 216 -23.30 -0.07 27.86
CA SER A 216 -22.07 0.19 27.09
C SER A 216 -22.31 0.73 25.67
N ASP A 217 -23.56 0.80 25.24
CA ASP A 217 -23.95 1.18 23.86
C ASP A 217 -23.93 2.70 23.56
N GLY A 218 -23.70 3.52 24.55
CA GLY A 218 -23.73 4.98 24.41
C GLY A 218 -22.44 5.63 23.89
N MET A 219 -21.36 4.87 23.68
CA MET A 219 -20.10 5.42 23.20
C MET A 219 -20.16 5.71 21.70
N MET A 220 -19.93 6.97 21.34
CA MET A 220 -19.80 7.42 19.96
C MET A 220 -18.35 7.65 19.59
N TYR A 221 -18.03 7.38 18.33
CA TYR A 221 -16.70 7.59 17.75
C TYR A 221 -16.80 8.53 16.53
N GLU A 222 -15.77 9.33 16.34
CA GLU A 222 -15.61 10.19 15.18
C GLU A 222 -14.19 10.03 14.63
N ALA A 223 -14.04 10.06 13.32
CA ALA A 223 -12.72 10.03 12.70
C ALA A 223 -12.02 11.38 12.90
N THR A 224 -10.73 11.34 13.17
CA THR A 224 -9.87 12.53 13.14
C THR A 224 -9.53 12.90 11.70
N ALA A 225 -8.95 14.08 11.47
CA ALA A 225 -8.46 14.48 10.14
C ALA A 225 -7.48 13.43 9.57
N MET A 226 -6.64 12.83 10.43
CA MET A 226 -5.74 11.74 10.03
C MET A 226 -6.53 10.48 9.66
N GLY A 227 -7.53 10.08 10.45
CA GLY A 227 -8.38 8.92 10.15
C GLY A 227 -9.13 9.06 8.83
N GLU A 228 -9.70 10.25 8.56
CA GLU A 228 -10.33 10.54 7.27
C GLU A 228 -9.35 10.47 6.11
N ARG A 229 -8.15 11.05 6.28
CA ARG A 229 -7.13 11.04 5.25
C ARG A 229 -6.65 9.63 4.93
N VAL A 230 -6.41 8.80 5.93
CA VAL A 230 -6.02 7.39 5.79
C VAL A 230 -7.09 6.60 5.02
N THR A 231 -8.36 6.83 5.34
CA THR A 231 -9.49 6.22 4.62
C THR A 231 -9.55 6.66 3.15
N GLN A 232 -9.37 7.95 2.86
CA GLN A 232 -9.35 8.49 1.50
C GLN A 232 -8.21 7.93 0.65
N LEU A 233 -7.08 7.63 1.27
CA LEU A 233 -5.91 7.03 0.64
C LEU A 233 -6.03 5.52 0.44
N TYR A 234 -7.05 4.87 1.01
CA TYR A 234 -7.17 3.40 1.08
C TYR A 234 -5.96 2.73 1.74
N LEU A 235 -5.31 3.44 2.67
CA LEU A 235 -4.13 2.98 3.37
C LEU A 235 -4.54 2.15 4.59
N ASP A 236 -3.82 1.06 4.86
CA ASP A 236 -3.96 0.35 6.13
C ASP A 236 -3.60 1.31 7.28
N PRO A 237 -4.45 1.48 8.30
CA PRO A 237 -4.13 2.31 9.46
C PRO A 237 -2.77 2.00 10.11
N LEU A 238 -2.34 0.73 10.11
CA LEU A 238 -1.00 0.37 10.63
C LEU A 238 0.11 0.91 9.73
N SER A 239 -0.07 0.86 8.41
CA SER A 239 0.88 1.50 7.48
C SER A 239 0.98 3.00 7.74
N ALA A 240 -0.16 3.65 7.97
CA ALA A 240 -0.19 5.08 8.31
C ALA A 240 0.55 5.37 9.63
N ALA A 241 0.38 4.55 10.67
CA ALA A 241 1.07 4.71 11.95
C ALA A 241 2.60 4.53 11.81
N ILE A 242 3.05 3.52 11.05
CA ILE A 242 4.47 3.28 10.76
C ILE A 242 5.08 4.48 10.00
N ILE A 243 4.41 4.91 8.92
CA ILE A 243 4.84 6.04 8.10
C ILE A 243 4.92 7.32 8.96
N ARG A 244 3.89 7.62 9.74
CA ARG A 244 3.82 8.78 10.62
C ARG A 244 4.99 8.80 11.61
N THR A 245 5.25 7.68 12.28
CA THR A 245 6.36 7.53 13.23
C THR A 245 7.72 7.76 12.56
N GLY A 246 7.96 7.15 11.38
CA GLY A 246 9.20 7.35 10.63
C GLY A 246 9.38 8.79 10.14
N LEU A 247 8.29 9.46 9.72
CA LEU A 247 8.34 10.85 9.29
C LEU A 247 8.58 11.81 10.47
N ARG A 248 7.98 11.56 11.63
CA ARG A 248 8.30 12.30 12.87
C ARG A 248 9.77 12.15 13.24
N ARG A 249 10.34 10.95 13.09
CA ARG A 249 11.77 10.70 13.28
C ARG A 249 12.62 11.47 12.25
N SER A 250 12.15 11.59 11.00
CA SER A 250 12.80 12.40 9.96
C SER A 250 12.85 13.89 10.33
N VAL A 251 11.73 14.46 10.80
CA VAL A 251 11.68 15.85 11.27
C VAL A 251 12.65 16.08 12.42
N ARG A 252 12.67 15.18 13.43
CA ARG A 252 13.63 15.28 14.55
C ARG A 252 15.08 15.23 14.10
N ARG A 253 15.43 14.38 13.10
CA ARG A 253 16.78 14.33 12.54
C ARG A 253 17.20 15.68 11.97
N LEU A 254 16.31 16.33 11.21
CA LEU A 254 16.57 17.63 10.63
C LEU A 254 16.69 18.72 11.69
N VAL A 255 15.79 18.76 12.68
CA VAL A 255 15.83 19.71 13.80
C VAL A 255 17.12 19.56 14.61
N LYS A 256 17.51 18.35 14.96
CA LYS A 256 18.72 18.05 15.76
C LYS A 256 20.02 18.11 14.92
N GLY A 257 19.93 18.27 13.58
CA GLY A 257 21.11 18.27 12.70
C GLY A 257 21.89 16.95 12.69
N ILE A 258 21.23 15.81 12.96
CA ILE A 258 21.88 14.49 13.06
C ILE A 258 22.30 13.97 11.68
N GLY A 259 21.65 14.44 10.61
CA GLY A 259 21.95 14.06 9.23
C GLY A 259 20.77 14.27 8.29
N PRO A 260 21.01 14.17 6.98
CA PRO A 260 19.96 14.36 5.98
C PRO A 260 18.94 13.20 6.01
N VAL A 261 17.73 13.50 5.60
CA VAL A 261 16.73 12.48 5.23
C VAL A 261 17.08 11.96 3.84
N THR A 262 17.35 10.67 3.73
CA THR A 262 17.79 10.06 2.47
C THR A 262 16.62 9.43 1.71
N ASN A 263 16.75 9.36 0.38
CA ASN A 263 15.79 8.63 -0.45
C ASN A 263 15.68 7.16 -0.03
N PHE A 264 16.80 6.52 0.32
CA PHE A 264 16.80 5.12 0.76
C PHE A 264 16.03 4.95 2.07
N GLY A 265 16.21 5.83 3.05
CA GLY A 265 15.48 5.79 4.31
C GLY A 265 13.97 5.88 4.12
N LEU A 266 13.50 6.76 3.20
CA LEU A 266 12.09 6.89 2.86
C LEU A 266 11.55 5.66 2.09
N LEU A 267 12.32 5.10 1.17
CA LEU A 267 11.98 3.85 0.48
C LEU A 267 11.88 2.69 1.47
N HIS A 268 12.85 2.57 2.39
CA HIS A 268 12.82 1.54 3.42
C HIS A 268 11.62 1.70 4.35
N LEU A 269 11.29 2.92 4.77
CA LEU A 269 10.10 3.20 5.58
C LEU A 269 8.83 2.68 4.89
N ALA A 270 8.67 2.95 3.59
CA ALA A 270 7.53 2.46 2.82
C ALA A 270 7.52 0.93 2.70
N THR A 271 8.68 0.28 2.49
CA THR A 271 8.76 -1.20 2.42
C THR A 271 8.53 -1.88 3.76
N SER A 272 8.63 -1.15 4.88
CA SER A 272 8.35 -1.66 6.23
C SER A 272 6.86 -1.68 6.57
N THR A 273 5.98 -1.22 5.67
CA THR A 273 4.54 -1.16 5.89
C THR A 273 3.83 -2.45 5.46
N PRO A 274 2.70 -2.84 6.09
CA PRO A 274 1.88 -3.97 5.66
C PRO A 274 1.34 -3.87 4.22
N ASP A 275 1.16 -2.66 3.70
CA ASP A 275 0.66 -2.44 2.33
C ASP A 275 1.72 -2.74 1.26
N PHE A 276 2.99 -2.85 1.64
CA PHE A 276 4.05 -3.21 0.71
C PHE A 276 4.39 -4.70 0.80
N THR A 277 4.25 -5.41 -0.32
CA THR A 277 4.68 -6.81 -0.40
C THR A 277 6.19 -6.89 -0.63
N SER A 278 6.95 -7.06 0.45
CA SER A 278 8.40 -7.12 0.39
C SER A 278 8.91 -8.35 -0.37
N LEU A 279 10.08 -8.21 -0.99
CA LEU A 279 10.81 -9.31 -1.59
C LEU A 279 11.33 -10.24 -0.49
N TRP A 280 11.17 -11.52 -0.67
CA TRP A 280 11.71 -12.49 0.28
C TRP A 280 13.24 -12.51 0.25
N ALA A 281 13.86 -12.39 1.43
CA ALA A 281 15.28 -12.65 1.59
C ALA A 281 15.53 -14.16 1.64
N LYS A 282 16.35 -14.68 0.70
CA LYS A 282 16.69 -16.09 0.62
C LYS A 282 17.76 -16.45 1.64
N ASN A 283 17.96 -17.75 1.90
CA ASN A 283 19.03 -18.21 2.78
C ASN A 283 20.43 -17.73 2.36
N SER A 284 20.65 -17.58 1.03
CA SER A 284 21.91 -17.01 0.50
C SER A 284 22.08 -15.53 0.83
N ASP A 285 20.98 -14.79 0.98
CA ASP A 285 20.99 -13.36 1.30
C ASP A 285 21.29 -13.12 2.79
N MET A 286 21.10 -14.15 3.63
CA MET A 286 21.37 -14.11 5.07
C MET A 286 22.86 -14.32 5.40
N ASP A 287 23.69 -14.68 4.41
CA ASP A 287 25.14 -14.77 4.61
C ASP A 287 25.72 -13.37 4.88
N ILE A 288 26.58 -13.26 5.89
CA ILE A 288 27.25 -12.01 6.29
C ILE A 288 28.09 -11.39 5.17
N ASN A 289 28.52 -12.18 4.20
CA ASN A 289 29.27 -11.74 3.02
C ASN A 289 28.39 -11.48 1.81
N SER A 290 27.07 -11.65 1.92
CA SER A 290 26.15 -11.36 0.81
C SER A 290 26.09 -9.87 0.53
N ASN A 291 25.82 -9.54 -0.75
CA ASN A 291 25.65 -8.13 -1.14
C ASN A 291 24.51 -7.45 -0.37
N LEU A 292 23.45 -8.20 -0.06
CA LEU A 292 22.34 -7.68 0.73
C LEU A 292 22.74 -7.36 2.16
N TRP A 293 23.49 -8.24 2.83
CA TRP A 293 23.98 -7.98 4.18
C TRP A 293 24.90 -6.75 4.23
N LEU A 294 25.84 -6.66 3.28
CA LEU A 294 26.72 -5.49 3.15
C LEU A 294 25.95 -4.20 2.90
N LYS A 295 24.92 -4.26 2.03
CA LYS A 295 24.03 -3.11 1.79
C LYS A 295 23.28 -2.71 3.06
N THR A 296 22.73 -3.68 3.80
CA THR A 296 22.00 -3.44 5.06
C THR A 296 22.87 -2.69 6.07
N ASN A 297 24.09 -3.15 6.30
CA ASN A 297 25.02 -2.46 7.20
C ASN A 297 25.40 -1.05 6.71
N ALA A 298 25.53 -0.87 5.40
CA ALA A 298 25.88 0.44 4.82
C ALA A 298 24.77 1.50 4.92
N VAL A 299 23.52 1.09 5.14
CA VAL A 299 22.36 1.99 5.19
C VAL A 299 21.71 2.05 6.58
N GLU A 300 22.25 1.38 7.57
CA GLU A 300 21.68 1.26 8.92
C GLU A 300 21.37 2.63 9.54
N ASP A 301 22.28 3.59 9.39
CA ASP A 301 22.12 4.97 9.87
C ASP A 301 21.04 5.77 9.15
N GLN A 302 20.58 5.32 7.98
CA GLN A 302 19.56 5.98 7.18
C GLN A 302 18.14 5.50 7.53
N LEU A 303 18.01 4.37 8.23
CA LEU A 303 16.72 3.76 8.50
C LEU A 303 15.85 4.66 9.41
N LEU A 304 14.59 4.76 9.05
CA LEU A 304 13.60 5.59 9.75
C LEU A 304 12.62 4.75 10.57
N SER A 305 12.58 3.44 10.36
CA SER A 305 11.85 2.48 11.19
C SER A 305 12.77 1.82 12.20
N ASP A 306 12.22 1.36 13.32
CA ASP A 306 12.96 0.65 14.36
C ASP A 306 13.03 -0.85 14.06
N SER A 307 13.57 -1.15 12.91
CA SER A 307 13.59 -2.51 12.37
C SER A 307 14.89 -3.27 12.65
N SER A 308 15.76 -2.74 13.51
CA SER A 308 17.07 -3.36 13.81
C SER A 308 17.00 -4.81 14.34
N TYR A 309 15.82 -5.25 14.80
CA TYR A 309 15.56 -6.63 15.26
C TYR A 309 14.39 -7.30 14.52
N ASP A 310 13.90 -6.72 13.41
CA ASP A 310 12.79 -7.28 12.67
C ASP A 310 13.27 -8.40 11.75
N GLU A 311 12.63 -9.57 11.82
CA GLU A 311 12.87 -10.69 10.88
C GLU A 311 12.72 -10.28 9.42
N MET A 312 11.93 -9.25 9.13
CA MET A 312 11.69 -8.72 7.79
C MET A 312 12.73 -7.67 7.35
N LEU A 313 13.67 -7.27 8.20
CA LEU A 313 14.64 -6.21 7.87
C LEU A 313 15.34 -6.45 6.53
N LEU A 314 15.92 -7.63 6.32
CA LEU A 314 16.61 -7.97 5.07
C LEU A 314 15.67 -7.94 3.86
N SER A 315 14.44 -8.40 4.02
CA SER A 315 13.41 -8.39 2.98
C SER A 315 12.99 -6.96 2.63
N ASN A 316 12.83 -6.10 3.63
CA ASN A 316 12.49 -4.69 3.46
C ASN A 316 13.65 -3.92 2.80
N VAL A 317 14.90 -4.13 3.26
CA VAL A 317 16.10 -3.55 2.65
C VAL A 317 16.27 -4.02 1.21
N LYS A 318 16.07 -5.32 0.92
CA LYS A 318 16.14 -5.88 -0.44
C LYS A 318 15.14 -5.18 -1.37
N SER A 319 13.92 -4.97 -0.87
CA SER A 319 12.85 -4.30 -1.61
C SER A 319 13.17 -2.82 -1.86
N ALA A 320 13.64 -2.11 -0.83
CA ALA A 320 14.06 -0.72 -0.96
C ALA A 320 15.25 -0.57 -1.93
N TRP A 321 16.20 -1.50 -1.88
CA TRP A 321 17.35 -1.52 -2.79
C TRP A 321 16.93 -1.77 -4.24
N MET A 322 15.95 -2.65 -4.47
CA MET A 322 15.39 -2.85 -5.82
C MET A 322 14.83 -1.54 -6.40
N ILE A 323 14.06 -0.79 -5.60
CA ILE A 323 13.48 0.49 -6.03
C ILE A 323 14.58 1.56 -6.18
N GLU A 324 15.60 1.58 -5.31
CA GLU A 324 16.75 2.46 -5.46
C GLU A 324 17.47 2.20 -6.80
N MET A 325 17.81 0.93 -7.11
CA MET A 325 18.40 0.58 -8.40
C MET A 325 17.54 1.03 -9.59
N TRP A 326 16.21 0.88 -9.47
CA TRP A 326 15.27 1.37 -10.49
C TRP A 326 15.35 2.89 -10.67
N THR A 327 15.38 3.67 -9.58
CA THR A 327 15.48 5.13 -9.62
C THR A 327 16.87 5.65 -9.99
N GLU A 328 17.91 4.83 -9.86
CA GLU A 328 19.29 5.10 -10.30
C GLU A 328 19.54 4.65 -11.76
N GLU A 329 18.46 4.31 -12.49
CA GLU A 329 18.47 3.96 -13.92
C GLU A 329 19.16 2.63 -14.25
N HIS A 330 19.32 1.74 -13.27
CA HIS A 330 19.85 0.43 -13.57
C HIS A 330 19.00 -0.30 -14.61
N ASN A 331 19.64 -1.07 -15.47
CA ASN A 331 18.96 -1.90 -16.43
C ASN A 331 18.15 -3.00 -15.69
N ILE A 332 16.92 -3.28 -16.15
CA ILE A 332 16.07 -4.31 -15.57
C ILE A 332 16.80 -5.64 -15.42
N ARG A 333 17.59 -6.06 -16.43
CA ARG A 333 18.39 -7.30 -16.36
C ARG A 333 19.46 -7.29 -15.28
N SER A 334 20.02 -6.12 -14.94
CA SER A 334 20.97 -6.01 -13.82
C SER A 334 20.25 -6.18 -12.50
N ILE A 335 19.05 -5.59 -12.36
CA ILE A 335 18.22 -5.73 -11.15
C ILE A 335 17.78 -7.18 -10.97
N GLU A 336 17.33 -7.83 -12.06
CA GLU A 336 16.96 -9.25 -12.06
C GLU A 336 18.11 -10.15 -11.60
N LYS A 337 19.30 -9.91 -12.13
CA LYS A 337 20.48 -10.71 -11.81
C LYS A 337 20.98 -10.47 -10.38
N GLU A 338 20.97 -9.23 -9.91
CA GLU A 338 21.49 -8.86 -8.59
C GLU A 338 20.58 -9.36 -7.47
N LEU A 339 19.27 -9.21 -7.64
CA LEU A 339 18.28 -9.47 -6.58
C LEU A 339 17.48 -10.76 -6.80
N ASP A 340 17.71 -11.44 -7.91
CA ASP A 340 17.00 -12.68 -8.32
C ASP A 340 15.47 -12.48 -8.31
N VAL A 341 15.02 -11.45 -9.04
CA VAL A 341 13.62 -11.06 -9.19
C VAL A 341 13.17 -11.09 -10.63
N SER A 342 11.85 -11.12 -10.89
CA SER A 342 11.32 -11.07 -12.24
C SER A 342 10.91 -9.63 -12.63
N PRO A 343 10.82 -9.30 -13.95
CA PRO A 343 10.34 -7.98 -14.39
C PRO A 343 8.93 -7.64 -13.88
N GLY A 344 8.07 -8.63 -13.73
CA GLY A 344 6.73 -8.46 -13.18
C GLY A 344 6.76 -8.03 -11.71
N ASP A 345 7.69 -8.59 -10.94
CA ASP A 345 7.90 -8.21 -9.54
C ASP A 345 8.33 -6.76 -9.39
N ILE A 346 9.18 -6.28 -10.30
CA ILE A 346 9.66 -4.89 -10.29
C ILE A 346 8.50 -3.94 -10.57
N ASN A 347 7.75 -4.15 -11.66
CA ASN A 347 6.67 -3.25 -12.07
C ASN A 347 5.58 -3.13 -11.00
N TYR A 348 5.13 -4.28 -10.46
CA TYR A 348 4.12 -4.30 -9.40
C TYR A 348 4.54 -3.49 -8.17
N ARG A 349 5.80 -3.65 -7.74
CA ARG A 349 6.30 -2.95 -6.54
C ARG A 349 6.60 -1.48 -6.78
N VAL A 350 6.94 -1.10 -8.00
CA VAL A 350 7.08 0.31 -8.41
C VAL A 350 5.75 1.05 -8.27
N ASP A 351 4.65 0.45 -8.74
CA ASP A 351 3.32 1.06 -8.63
C ASP A 351 2.87 1.23 -7.17
N ILE A 352 3.09 0.21 -6.34
CA ILE A 352 2.80 0.29 -4.90
C ILE A 352 3.68 1.34 -4.22
N MET A 353 4.98 1.36 -4.53
CA MET A 353 5.91 2.33 -3.95
C MET A 353 5.51 3.77 -4.29
N GLU A 354 5.14 4.04 -5.55
CA GLU A 354 4.67 5.37 -5.94
C GLU A 354 3.47 5.83 -5.09
N TRP A 355 2.51 4.92 -4.89
CA TRP A 355 1.35 5.19 -4.05
C TRP A 355 1.72 5.42 -2.58
N LEU A 356 2.61 4.59 -1.98
CA LEU A 356 3.04 4.74 -0.60
C LEU A 356 3.84 6.02 -0.35
N ILE A 357 4.68 6.45 -1.31
CA ILE A 357 5.37 7.75 -1.22
C ILE A 357 4.38 8.91 -1.28
N HIS A 358 3.34 8.81 -2.12
CA HIS A 358 2.24 9.78 -2.10
C HIS A 358 1.49 9.76 -0.76
N ALA A 359 1.17 8.59 -0.24
CA ALA A 359 0.52 8.46 1.07
C ALA A 359 1.39 9.05 2.19
N SER A 360 2.69 8.82 2.17
CA SER A 360 3.65 9.40 3.12
C SER A 360 3.61 10.93 3.12
N ARG A 361 3.53 11.55 1.93
CA ARG A 361 3.37 12.99 1.79
C ARG A 361 2.07 13.50 2.44
N GLU A 362 0.97 12.81 2.19
CA GLU A 362 -0.32 13.21 2.74
C GLU A 362 -0.38 13.01 4.28
N VAL A 363 0.26 11.94 4.78
CA VAL A 363 0.35 11.67 6.22
C VAL A 363 1.11 12.79 6.95
N ILE A 364 2.29 13.22 6.45
CA ILE A 364 3.05 14.28 7.13
C ILE A 364 2.33 15.63 7.09
N LEU A 365 1.58 15.92 6.03
CA LEU A 365 0.82 17.17 5.91
C LEU A 365 -0.46 17.18 6.78
N THR A 366 -0.93 16.03 7.21
CA THR A 366 -2.14 15.89 8.05
C THR A 366 -1.77 15.70 9.53
N ASP A 367 -0.50 15.47 9.85
CA ASP A 367 -0.05 15.23 11.23
C ASP A 367 -0.09 16.51 12.08
N ASP A 368 -0.98 16.53 13.06
CA ASP A 368 -1.28 17.65 13.94
C ASP A 368 -0.26 17.86 15.09
N VAL A 369 0.72 16.97 15.20
CA VAL A 369 1.77 17.06 16.25
C VAL A 369 2.80 18.14 15.94
N PHE A 370 2.90 18.56 14.69
CA PHE A 370 3.89 19.55 14.28
C PHE A 370 3.39 20.98 14.46
N SER A 371 4.17 21.80 15.17
CA SER A 371 3.97 23.23 15.30
C SER A 371 4.51 24.00 14.07
N ASP A 372 4.19 25.29 13.99
CA ASP A 372 4.68 26.19 12.93
C ASP A 372 6.23 26.23 12.85
N GLU A 373 6.92 25.95 13.96
CA GLU A 373 8.39 25.90 14.02
C GLU A 373 9.00 24.78 13.17
N HIS A 374 8.24 23.71 12.90
CA HIS A 374 8.69 22.56 12.11
C HIS A 374 8.37 22.68 10.61
N MET A 375 7.67 23.75 10.20
CA MET A 375 7.19 23.88 8.81
C MET A 375 8.32 23.88 7.77
N ALA A 376 9.49 24.39 8.11
CA ALA A 376 10.66 24.38 7.19
C ALA A 376 11.13 22.94 6.94
N GLN A 377 11.24 22.11 7.97
CA GLN A 377 11.66 20.71 7.88
C GLN A 377 10.61 19.87 7.17
N ILE A 378 9.33 20.13 7.45
CA ILE A 378 8.22 19.47 6.75
C ILE A 378 8.27 19.80 5.26
N ALA A 379 8.45 21.08 4.89
CA ALA A 379 8.55 21.48 3.50
C ALA A 379 9.74 20.82 2.78
N GLU A 380 10.86 20.65 3.47
CA GLU A 380 12.02 19.91 2.95
C GLU A 380 11.68 18.43 2.68
N ILE A 381 11.07 17.74 3.66
CA ILE A 381 10.67 16.34 3.53
C ILE A 381 9.63 16.18 2.41
N VAL A 382 8.62 17.04 2.35
CA VAL A 382 7.61 17.03 1.29
C VAL A 382 8.25 17.19 -0.09
N LYS A 383 9.22 18.08 -0.23
CA LYS A 383 9.97 18.25 -1.49
C LYS A 383 10.72 16.98 -1.86
N ILE A 384 11.37 16.31 -0.89
CA ILE A 384 12.06 15.03 -1.13
C ILE A 384 11.06 13.96 -1.57
N LEU A 385 9.91 13.84 -0.88
CA LEU A 385 8.87 12.88 -1.23
C LEU A 385 8.27 13.13 -2.62
N ASP A 386 7.98 14.38 -2.99
CA ASP A 386 7.47 14.73 -4.31
C ASP A 386 8.46 14.38 -5.42
N THR A 387 9.75 14.69 -5.21
CA THR A 387 10.82 14.34 -6.13
C THR A 387 11.00 12.83 -6.24
N LEU A 388 11.05 12.13 -5.10
CA LEU A 388 11.22 10.68 -5.04
C LEU A 388 10.05 9.95 -5.72
N ARG A 389 8.81 10.41 -5.52
CA ARG A 389 7.63 9.88 -6.19
C ARG A 389 7.78 9.89 -7.72
N LEU A 390 8.21 11.01 -8.28
CA LEU A 390 8.44 11.14 -9.72
C LEU A 390 9.58 10.24 -10.20
N ARG A 391 10.66 10.14 -9.42
CA ARG A 391 11.77 9.23 -9.71
C ARG A 391 11.33 7.77 -9.73
N VAL A 392 10.49 7.36 -8.76
CA VAL A 392 9.93 6.00 -8.71
C VAL A 392 9.04 5.75 -9.91
N ARG A 393 8.11 6.65 -10.23
CA ARG A 393 7.20 6.54 -11.38
C ARG A 393 7.95 6.34 -12.70
N HIS A 394 8.99 7.14 -12.94
CA HIS A 394 9.70 7.14 -14.22
C HIS A 394 10.94 6.25 -14.25
N GLY A 395 11.42 5.77 -13.10
CA GLY A 395 12.64 4.99 -12.97
C GLY A 395 13.88 5.76 -13.44
N CYS A 396 14.05 7.00 -12.99
CA CYS A 396 15.13 7.87 -13.41
C CYS A 396 15.66 8.75 -12.28
N LYS A 397 16.83 9.32 -12.50
CA LYS A 397 17.44 10.32 -11.61
C LYS A 397 16.72 11.66 -11.71
N GLU A 398 16.96 12.52 -10.72
CA GLU A 398 16.31 13.82 -10.60
C GLU A 398 16.58 14.73 -11.80
N ASP A 399 17.79 14.66 -12.38
CA ASP A 399 18.21 15.47 -13.54
C ASP A 399 17.36 15.24 -14.80
N LEU A 400 16.67 14.10 -14.89
CA LEU A 400 15.81 13.76 -16.03
C LEU A 400 14.32 14.09 -15.83
N LEU A 401 13.91 14.51 -14.64
CA LEU A 401 12.48 14.68 -14.33
C LEU A 401 11.79 15.69 -15.26
N SER A 402 12.49 16.72 -15.70
CA SER A 402 11.93 17.69 -16.66
C SER A 402 11.70 17.07 -18.04
N LEU A 403 12.56 16.13 -18.46
CA LEU A 403 12.49 15.50 -19.78
C LEU A 403 11.48 14.36 -19.84
N VAL A 404 11.38 13.52 -18.80
CA VAL A 404 10.44 12.39 -18.77
C VAL A 404 8.98 12.82 -18.71
N ASN A 405 8.70 14.07 -18.37
CA ASN A 405 7.35 14.64 -18.43
C ASN A 405 6.91 14.98 -19.88
N ILE A 406 7.83 14.93 -20.84
CA ILE A 406 7.49 15.13 -22.25
C ILE A 406 6.83 13.84 -22.78
N PRO A 407 5.62 13.90 -23.38
CA PRO A 407 4.98 12.74 -23.95
C PRO A 407 5.88 11.99 -24.95
N ASN A 408 5.90 10.68 -24.88
CA ASN A 408 6.77 9.77 -25.66
C ASN A 408 8.27 9.82 -25.33
N VAL A 409 8.69 10.56 -24.30
CA VAL A 409 10.05 10.56 -23.79
C VAL A 409 10.07 9.75 -22.48
N GLY A 410 10.42 8.46 -22.56
CA GLY A 410 10.70 7.64 -21.39
C GLY A 410 12.15 7.81 -20.91
N ARG A 411 12.50 7.19 -19.77
CA ARG A 411 13.83 7.33 -19.13
C ARG A 411 15.02 7.15 -20.06
N MET A 412 14.98 6.17 -20.97
CA MET A 412 16.09 5.91 -21.91
C MET A 412 16.29 7.11 -22.86
N ARG A 413 15.20 7.57 -23.49
CA ARG A 413 15.26 8.73 -24.38
C ARG A 413 15.63 10.02 -23.65
N ALA A 414 15.13 10.18 -22.42
CA ALA A 414 15.50 11.33 -21.59
C ALA A 414 17.01 11.35 -21.29
N ARG A 415 17.62 10.19 -21.02
CA ARG A 415 19.05 10.07 -20.79
C ARG A 415 19.83 10.41 -22.06
N GLU A 416 19.43 9.86 -23.21
CA GLU A 416 20.03 10.16 -24.51
C GLU A 416 19.97 11.67 -24.85
N LEU A 417 18.83 12.33 -24.60
CA LEU A 417 18.70 13.78 -24.78
C LEU A 417 19.62 14.57 -23.82
N SER A 418 19.67 14.15 -22.56
CA SER A 418 20.51 14.78 -21.54
C SER A 418 22.03 14.68 -21.89
N GLU A 419 22.46 13.54 -22.42
CA GLU A 419 23.84 13.32 -22.90
C GLU A 419 24.22 14.23 -24.10
N LEU A 420 23.23 14.61 -24.90
CA LEU A 420 23.38 15.62 -25.97
C LEU A 420 23.30 17.07 -25.45
N GLY A 421 23.20 17.26 -24.12
CA GLY A 421 23.15 18.59 -23.49
C GLY A 421 21.75 19.20 -23.46
N LEU A 422 20.68 18.43 -23.80
CA LEU A 422 19.28 18.88 -23.77
C LEU A 422 18.68 18.48 -22.43
N ARG A 423 18.54 19.42 -21.49
CA ARG A 423 18.18 19.13 -20.09
C ARG A 423 16.73 19.44 -19.72
N ASN A 424 16.02 20.16 -20.57
CA ASN A 424 14.66 20.59 -20.33
C ASN A 424 13.85 20.68 -21.62
N PRO A 425 12.50 20.77 -21.55
CA PRO A 425 11.65 20.86 -22.73
C PRO A 425 11.97 22.03 -23.66
N THR A 426 12.47 23.16 -23.10
CA THR A 426 12.83 24.33 -23.91
C THR A 426 14.08 24.04 -24.75
N ASP A 427 15.08 23.35 -24.21
CA ASP A 427 16.27 22.94 -24.94
C ASP A 427 15.91 22.04 -26.11
N VAL A 428 15.03 21.04 -25.86
CA VAL A 428 14.56 20.10 -26.87
C VAL A 428 13.70 20.80 -27.93
N GLY A 429 12.90 21.80 -27.55
CA GLY A 429 12.09 22.60 -28.49
C GLY A 429 12.92 23.50 -29.42
N ASN A 430 14.16 23.82 -29.02
CA ASN A 430 15.06 24.72 -29.75
C ASN A 430 16.26 23.98 -30.40
N ILE A 431 16.14 22.67 -30.65
CA ILE A 431 17.24 21.89 -31.25
C ILE A 431 17.65 22.44 -32.62
N ASN A 432 18.95 22.47 -32.85
CA ASN A 432 19.52 22.84 -34.13
C ASN A 432 19.65 21.64 -35.08
N ARG A 433 19.97 21.90 -36.36
CA ARG A 433 20.10 20.86 -37.38
C ARG A 433 21.12 19.78 -36.98
N LYS A 434 22.25 20.14 -36.39
CA LYS A 434 23.29 19.20 -35.96
C LYS A 434 22.76 18.25 -34.87
N GLN A 435 22.08 18.80 -33.84
CA GLN A 435 21.48 18.02 -32.79
C GLN A 435 20.36 17.10 -33.31
N THR A 436 19.56 17.58 -34.27
CA THR A 436 18.54 16.76 -34.96
C THR A 436 19.20 15.55 -35.65
N GLU A 437 20.29 15.76 -36.37
CA GLU A 437 21.05 14.70 -37.06
C GLU A 437 21.67 13.71 -36.07
N GLU A 438 22.12 14.19 -34.89
CA GLU A 438 22.67 13.35 -33.81
C GLU A 438 21.57 12.50 -33.14
N ILE A 439 20.41 13.09 -32.84
CA ILE A 439 19.27 12.35 -32.26
C ILE A 439 18.79 11.24 -33.21
N LEU A 440 18.68 11.55 -34.52
CA LEU A 440 18.19 10.57 -35.51
C LEU A 440 19.17 9.41 -35.76
N LYS A 441 20.43 9.48 -35.31
CA LYS A 441 21.39 8.38 -35.31
C LYS A 441 21.17 7.40 -34.15
N LEU A 442 20.48 7.82 -33.11
CA LEU A 442 20.25 6.99 -31.93
C LEU A 442 19.21 5.90 -32.20
N ARG A 443 19.40 4.74 -31.57
CA ARG A 443 18.51 3.59 -31.77
C ARG A 443 17.11 3.89 -31.20
N GLY A 444 16.10 3.69 -32.05
CA GLY A 444 14.70 3.88 -31.65
C GLY A 444 14.21 5.33 -31.80
N TRP A 445 15.01 6.18 -32.44
CA TRP A 445 14.58 7.50 -32.89
C TRP A 445 14.30 7.49 -34.40
N GLY A 446 13.22 8.11 -34.78
CA GLY A 446 12.85 8.31 -36.19
C GLY A 446 12.26 9.69 -36.39
N PRO A 447 12.25 10.20 -37.65
CA PRO A 447 11.75 11.55 -37.94
C PRO A 447 10.32 11.77 -37.41
N GLN A 448 9.40 10.84 -37.66
CA GLN A 448 8.01 10.94 -37.21
C GLN A 448 7.86 11.02 -35.69
N LEU A 449 8.70 10.30 -34.93
CA LEU A 449 8.70 10.34 -33.47
C LEU A 449 9.24 11.67 -32.97
N LEU A 450 10.33 12.15 -33.55
CA LEU A 450 10.94 13.45 -33.18
C LEU A 450 9.97 14.59 -33.46
N ASP A 451 9.33 14.61 -34.62
CA ASP A 451 8.31 15.61 -34.96
C ASP A 451 7.13 15.60 -34.00
N LYS A 452 6.69 14.41 -33.59
CA LYS A 452 5.64 14.27 -32.58
C LYS A 452 6.06 14.82 -31.22
N ILE A 453 7.27 14.54 -30.75
CA ILE A 453 7.81 15.05 -29.51
C ILE A 453 7.90 16.59 -29.56
N LEU A 454 8.43 17.16 -30.63
CA LEU A 454 8.53 18.60 -30.82
C LEU A 454 7.17 19.28 -30.80
N LEU A 455 6.17 18.68 -31.45
CA LEU A 455 4.78 19.18 -31.43
C LEU A 455 4.19 19.20 -30.02
N GLU A 456 4.42 18.14 -29.23
CA GLU A 456 3.96 18.08 -27.84
C GLU A 456 4.65 19.12 -26.95
N ILE A 457 5.94 19.32 -27.13
CA ILE A 457 6.69 20.37 -26.42
C ILE A 457 6.12 21.75 -26.73
N GLU A 458 5.82 22.05 -27.98
CA GLU A 458 5.23 23.33 -28.38
C GLU A 458 3.88 23.57 -27.68
N LYS A 459 3.05 22.53 -27.56
CA LYS A 459 1.77 22.60 -26.80
C LYS A 459 2.00 22.88 -25.32
N VAL A 460 2.98 22.19 -24.68
CA VAL A 460 3.32 22.38 -23.28
C VAL A 460 3.84 23.79 -23.02
N LEU A 461 4.75 24.29 -23.85
CA LEU A 461 5.30 25.65 -23.73
C LEU A 461 4.23 26.72 -23.92
N LYS A 462 3.31 26.55 -24.90
CA LYS A 462 2.18 27.45 -25.09
C LYS A 462 1.22 27.46 -23.89
N LYS A 463 0.96 26.31 -23.27
CA LYS A 463 0.11 26.20 -22.08
C LYS A 463 0.74 26.88 -20.86
N SER A 464 2.04 26.68 -20.64
CA SER A 464 2.80 27.35 -19.57
C SER A 464 2.84 28.87 -19.75
N ALA A 465 3.03 29.35 -20.96
CA ALA A 465 3.00 30.78 -21.27
C ALA A 465 1.63 31.42 -21.01
N LYS A 466 0.52 30.72 -21.28
CA LYS A 466 -0.84 31.18 -20.96
C LYS A 466 -1.08 31.24 -19.45
N SER A 467 -0.64 30.23 -18.70
CA SER A 467 -0.78 30.19 -17.24
C SER A 467 -0.01 31.31 -16.54
N ILE A 468 1.18 31.66 -17.03
CA ILE A 468 1.97 32.77 -16.50
C ILE A 468 1.30 34.12 -16.80
N LYS A 469 0.67 34.25 -17.98
CA LYS A 469 -0.07 35.50 -18.33
C LYS A 469 -1.32 35.69 -17.48
N SER A 470 -2.08 34.60 -17.19
CA SER A 470 -3.25 34.70 -16.33
C SER A 470 -2.88 35.09 -14.89
N ARG A 471 -1.84 34.48 -14.31
CA ARG A 471 -1.36 34.84 -12.96
C ARG A 471 -0.86 36.29 -12.85
N ARG A 472 -0.23 36.83 -13.90
CA ARG A 472 0.18 38.24 -13.91
C ARG A 472 -0.97 39.21 -14.07
N GLN A 473 -2.11 38.76 -14.60
CA GLN A 473 -3.31 39.59 -14.73
C GLN A 473 -4.10 39.67 -13.42
N ASP A 474 -4.02 38.61 -12.60
CA ASP A 474 -4.67 38.56 -11.28
C ASP A 474 -3.87 39.33 -10.21
N ASP A 475 -2.57 39.63 -10.43
CA ASP A 475 -1.68 40.36 -9.53
C ASP A 475 -1.63 41.87 -9.77
N ILE A 476 -2.44 42.45 -10.68
CA ILE A 476 -2.53 43.90 -10.88
C ILE A 476 -3.48 44.46 -9.81
N PRO A 477 -2.99 45.27 -8.84
CA PRO A 477 -3.89 45.92 -7.90
C PRO A 477 -4.81 46.86 -8.69
N LEU A 478 -6.11 46.77 -8.42
CA LEU A 478 -7.07 47.78 -8.83
C LEU A 478 -6.64 49.12 -8.23
N GLU A 479 -6.09 50.03 -9.06
CA GLU A 479 -5.89 51.42 -8.69
C GLU A 479 -7.24 51.94 -8.27
N SER A 480 -7.33 52.32 -6.99
CA SER A 480 -8.49 53.05 -6.47
C SER A 480 -8.58 54.39 -7.20
N GLU A 481 -9.53 54.54 -8.06
CA GLU A 481 -10.01 55.86 -8.49
C GLU A 481 -10.54 56.58 -7.26
N ASN A 482 -9.68 57.42 -6.67
CA ASN A 482 -10.13 58.48 -5.81
C ASN A 482 -10.64 59.64 -6.68
N ASP A 483 -11.91 59.64 -6.92
CA ASP A 483 -12.58 60.84 -7.36
C ASP A 483 -12.55 61.89 -6.23
N ALA A 484 -11.75 62.89 -6.46
CA ALA A 484 -11.95 64.18 -5.91
C ALA A 484 -13.09 64.84 -6.68
N ASP A 485 -14.20 65.19 -5.94
CA ASP A 485 -14.88 66.45 -6.18
C ASP A 485 -16.04 66.65 -5.21
N TYR A 486 -15.97 67.82 -4.52
CA TYR A 486 -16.94 68.59 -3.74
C TYR A 486 -17.46 68.04 -2.42
#